data_d210b5c4dd092ec19366f406d375461f
#
_entry.id   d210b5c4dd092ec19366f406d375461f
#
_cell.length_a   1.000
_cell.length_b   1.000
_cell.length_c   1.000
_cell.angle_alpha   90.00
_cell.angle_beta   90.00
_cell.angle_gamma   90.00
#
_symmetry.space_group_name_H-M   'P 1'
#
loop_
_entity.id
_entity.type
_entity.pdbx_description
1 polymer ?
#
loop_
_entity_poly.entity_id
_entity_poly.type
_entity_poly.pdbx_seq_one_letter_code
_entity_poly.pdbx_strand_id
1 'polypeptide(L)'
;MLSLVGGGSVFSNAIQAGWLQRVGPNASLPSGGFSNQSLRGLLEDLAAGLPLLSWNQWRLVKRLARQGRRMLAVGDLLPLALAFSSGAPYGFIGTPKSDYTWRSGPVRSISDRYHRVKGSEWDPWEWALMRCDRCRLVAVRDRLTARGLRQHGIDALAPGNPMMDGLKRVAVPTALCRCRRVLLLCGSRMPEALENFRRLLGSLSSMHTPVPLAVLVAVGSQPPLSALERVLLDQGYRRSLPPSESLEAAACWVSGRRMILIGPGCFARWAGWAEAGVATAGTATEQLVGLGIPAVSLPGPGPQFQWGFAVRQSRLLGGAVRPCRTPSELAERLAQLLDDAALRKKLGGIGRHRMGPPGGSARLARLVLDRLHGYXRHPVX
;
A
#
# COMPACT_ATOMS: atom_id res chain seq x y z
N MET A 1 6.82 18.58 9.24
CA MET A 1 5.85 17.51 8.96
C MET A 1 4.95 17.29 10.18
N LEU A 2 3.65 17.15 9.96
CA LEU A 2 2.67 16.82 11.00
C LEU A 2 2.04 15.47 10.63
N SER A 3 2.20 14.48 11.51
CA SER A 3 1.57 13.18 11.35
C SER A 3 0.21 13.22 12.02
N LEU A 4 -0.87 12.97 11.26
CA LEU A 4 -2.22 13.18 11.77
C LEU A 4 -2.75 11.97 12.55
N VAL A 5 -2.62 10.78 11.98
CA VAL A 5 -3.11 9.54 12.61
C VAL A 5 -2.04 8.48 12.39
N GLY A 6 -1.57 7.91 13.47
CA GLY A 6 -0.50 6.93 13.41
C GLY A 6 0.80 7.49 13.95
N GLY A 7 1.65 6.62 14.38
CA GLY A 7 2.80 6.95 15.20
C GLY A 7 3.92 7.75 14.54
N GLY A 8 3.92 7.89 13.24
CA GLY A 8 4.95 8.68 12.56
C GLY A 8 6.35 8.09 12.57
N SER A 9 6.54 6.87 13.05
CA SER A 9 7.85 6.22 13.10
C SER A 9 8.44 5.95 11.71
N VAL A 10 7.58 5.88 10.71
CA VAL A 10 7.97 5.67 9.31
C VAL A 10 8.93 6.75 8.81
N PHE A 11 8.82 7.96 9.39
CA PHE A 11 9.63 9.10 8.96
C PHE A 11 10.91 9.30 9.79
N SER A 12 11.23 8.37 10.70
CA SER A 12 12.36 8.51 11.61
C SER A 12 13.68 8.73 10.88
N ASN A 13 13.92 7.98 9.80
CA ASN A 13 15.15 8.10 9.04
C ASN A 13 15.29 9.49 8.41
N ALA A 14 14.21 10.03 7.84
CA ALA A 14 14.23 11.35 7.23
C ALA A 14 14.43 12.46 8.28
N ILE A 15 13.84 12.26 9.47
CA ILE A 15 14.00 13.19 10.59
C ILE A 15 15.45 13.17 11.08
N GLN A 16 16.05 11.99 11.25
CA GLN A 16 17.44 11.83 11.68
C GLN A 16 18.41 12.42 10.65
N ALA A 17 18.10 12.30 9.36
CA ALA A 17 18.91 12.87 8.29
C ALA A 17 18.75 14.39 8.16
N GLY A 18 17.83 15.00 8.91
CA GLY A 18 17.62 16.45 8.86
C GLY A 18 16.75 16.92 7.70
N TRP A 19 16.20 16.02 6.92
CA TRP A 19 15.34 16.37 5.78
C TRP A 19 13.94 16.83 6.22
N LEU A 20 13.48 16.33 7.37
CA LEU A 20 12.17 16.65 7.91
C LEU A 20 12.28 17.05 9.37
N GLN A 21 11.44 17.98 9.77
CA GLN A 21 11.28 18.35 11.17
C GLN A 21 9.85 17.98 11.58
N ARG A 22 9.72 17.19 12.64
CA ARG A 22 8.39 16.86 13.17
C ARG A 22 7.85 18.04 13.95
N VAL A 23 6.57 18.33 13.76
CA VAL A 23 5.88 19.37 14.52
C VAL A 23 4.54 18.81 15.03
N GLY A 24 4.14 19.25 16.20
CA GLY A 24 2.84 18.95 16.75
C GLY A 24 2.70 17.61 17.45
N PRO A 25 1.51 17.34 17.97
CA PRO A 25 1.25 16.13 18.72
C PRO A 25 1.32 14.89 17.83
N ASN A 26 1.83 13.82 18.39
CA ASN A 26 1.97 12.53 17.72
C ASN A 26 1.35 11.47 18.61
N ALA A 27 0.34 10.79 18.11
CA ALA A 27 -0.32 9.72 18.82
C ALA A 27 -0.78 8.65 17.84
N SER A 28 -0.67 7.39 18.24
CA SER A 28 -1.28 6.30 17.51
C SER A 28 -2.67 6.03 18.07
N LEU A 29 -3.62 5.81 17.19
CA LEU A 29 -5.00 5.53 17.58
C LEU A 29 -5.26 4.02 17.51
N PRO A 30 -6.22 3.51 18.31
CA PRO A 30 -6.51 2.07 18.34
C PRO A 30 -6.83 1.48 16.96
N SER A 31 -7.53 2.20 16.12
CA SER A 31 -7.84 1.73 14.76
C SER A 31 -6.65 1.78 13.80
N GLY A 32 -5.54 2.40 14.21
CA GLY A 32 -4.40 2.60 13.34
C GLY A 32 -4.67 3.51 12.15
N GLY A 33 -5.69 4.37 12.25
CA GLY A 33 -6.07 5.29 11.17
C GLY A 33 -7.19 4.78 10.28
N PHE A 34 -7.77 3.62 10.62
CA PHE A 34 -8.90 3.05 9.86
C PHE A 34 -10.25 3.28 10.54
N SER A 35 -10.38 4.39 11.29
CA SER A 35 -11.60 4.72 12.03
C SER A 35 -12.85 4.79 11.15
N ASN A 36 -12.68 5.13 9.88
CA ASN A 36 -13.79 5.22 8.94
C ASN A 36 -14.22 3.88 8.33
N GLN A 37 -13.53 2.77 8.67
CA GLN A 37 -13.88 1.47 8.13
C GLN A 37 -14.89 0.71 8.99
N SER A 38 -15.11 1.12 10.24
CA SER A 38 -16.09 0.49 11.12
C SER A 38 -16.55 1.47 12.20
N LEU A 39 -17.80 1.34 12.62
CA LEU A 39 -18.35 2.15 13.72
C LEU A 39 -17.59 1.88 15.02
N ARG A 40 -17.19 0.64 15.25
CA ARG A 40 -16.44 0.27 16.46
C ARG A 40 -15.08 0.96 16.47
N GLY A 41 -14.34 0.91 15.34
CA GLY A 41 -13.06 1.59 15.25
C GLY A 41 -13.16 3.09 15.48
N LEU A 42 -14.21 3.71 14.94
CA LEU A 42 -14.47 5.14 15.15
C LEU A 42 -14.72 5.43 16.63
N LEU A 43 -15.54 4.61 17.29
CA LEU A 43 -15.84 4.80 18.71
C LEU A 43 -14.59 4.63 19.58
N GLU A 44 -13.77 3.64 19.26
CA GLU A 44 -12.50 3.42 19.98
C GLU A 44 -11.56 4.61 19.81
N ASP A 45 -11.45 5.16 18.61
CA ASP A 45 -10.61 6.34 18.35
C ASP A 45 -11.15 7.58 19.06
N LEU A 46 -12.48 7.77 19.07
CA LEU A 46 -13.09 8.89 19.79
C LEU A 46 -12.80 8.79 21.29
N ALA A 47 -12.92 7.60 21.85
CA ALA A 47 -12.62 7.36 23.27
C ALA A 47 -11.14 7.57 23.59
N ALA A 48 -10.25 7.29 22.62
CA ALA A 48 -8.81 7.45 22.78
C ALA A 48 -8.32 8.89 22.58
N GLY A 49 -9.22 9.85 22.38
CA GLY A 49 -8.86 11.27 22.33
C GLY A 49 -8.71 11.87 20.94
N LEU A 50 -9.29 11.24 19.92
CA LEU A 50 -9.22 11.76 18.55
C LEU A 50 -9.71 13.25 18.46
N PRO A 51 -10.79 13.68 19.12
CA PRO A 51 -11.20 15.08 19.02
C PRO A 51 -10.17 16.04 19.58
N LEU A 52 -9.56 15.72 20.73
CA LEU A 52 -8.54 16.58 21.33
C LEU A 52 -7.28 16.62 20.47
N LEU A 53 -6.86 15.48 19.92
CA LEU A 53 -5.72 15.39 19.02
C LEU A 53 -5.97 16.27 17.78
N SER A 54 -7.15 16.15 17.18
CA SER A 54 -7.52 16.93 15.99
C SER A 54 -7.57 18.43 16.28
N TRP A 55 -8.07 18.81 17.45
CA TRP A 55 -8.12 20.20 17.88
C TRP A 55 -6.72 20.79 18.03
N ASN A 56 -5.81 20.03 18.67
CA ASN A 56 -4.42 20.48 18.84
C ASN A 56 -3.71 20.59 17.50
N GLN A 57 -3.95 19.64 16.60
CA GLN A 57 -3.39 19.68 15.25
C GLN A 57 -3.91 20.91 14.47
N TRP A 58 -5.21 21.18 14.58
CA TRP A 58 -5.82 22.35 13.92
C TRP A 58 -5.21 23.66 14.43
N ARG A 59 -5.04 23.79 15.76
CA ARG A 59 -4.43 24.99 16.34
C ARG A 59 -3.00 25.19 15.81
N LEU A 60 -2.27 24.08 15.66
CA LEU A 60 -0.90 24.14 15.13
C LEU A 60 -0.86 24.61 13.68
N VAL A 61 -1.72 24.04 12.82
CA VAL A 61 -1.70 24.45 11.39
C VAL A 61 -2.13 25.90 11.24
N LYS A 62 -3.07 26.39 12.07
CA LYS A 62 -3.45 27.80 12.11
C LYS A 62 -2.26 28.70 12.47
N ARG A 63 -1.48 28.29 13.49
CA ARG A 63 -0.28 29.03 13.91
C ARG A 63 0.76 29.09 12.79
N LEU A 64 1.02 27.96 12.17
CA LEU A 64 2.01 27.87 11.08
C LEU A 64 1.57 28.71 9.87
N ALA A 65 0.26 28.71 9.57
CA ALA A 65 -0.28 29.55 8.49
C ALA A 65 -0.05 31.03 8.75
N ARG A 66 -0.23 31.48 10.00
CA ARG A 66 0.03 32.88 10.38
C ARG A 66 1.49 33.24 10.24
N GLN A 67 2.39 32.26 10.29
CA GLN A 67 3.84 32.46 10.06
C GLN A 67 4.19 32.42 8.57
N GLY A 68 3.21 32.42 7.68
CA GLY A 68 3.44 32.40 6.24
C GLY A 68 3.74 31.03 5.65
N ARG A 69 3.56 29.95 6.42
CA ARG A 69 3.83 28.61 5.93
C ARG A 69 2.71 28.16 4.99
N ARG A 70 3.10 27.54 3.89
CA ARG A 70 2.17 26.89 2.97
C ARG A 70 1.96 25.45 3.40
N MET A 71 0.82 24.88 3.05
CA MET A 71 0.46 23.53 3.49
C MET A 71 0.52 22.55 2.32
N LEU A 72 0.97 21.35 2.59
CA LEU A 72 0.85 20.24 1.64
C LEU A 72 0.18 19.09 2.37
N ALA A 73 -1.05 18.79 1.97
CA ALA A 73 -1.86 17.71 2.55
C ALA A 73 -1.63 16.44 1.75
N VAL A 74 -1.35 15.35 2.42
CA VAL A 74 -1.12 14.05 1.77
C VAL A 74 -2.05 13.03 2.43
N GLY A 75 -2.87 12.39 1.63
CA GLY A 75 -3.78 11.35 2.10
C GLY A 75 -5.21 11.54 1.61
N ASP A 76 -6.14 11.69 2.53
CA ASP A 76 -7.56 11.78 2.22
C ASP A 76 -8.21 13.04 2.84
N LEU A 77 -9.44 12.92 3.29
CA LEU A 77 -10.24 14.06 3.77
C LEU A 77 -9.62 14.79 4.95
N LEU A 78 -9.06 14.06 5.93
CA LEU A 78 -8.59 14.73 7.16
C LEU A 78 -7.43 15.69 6.90
N PRO A 79 -6.33 15.29 6.23
CA PRO A 79 -5.28 16.26 5.91
C PRO A 79 -5.78 17.38 4.98
N LEU A 80 -6.66 17.08 4.03
CA LEU A 80 -7.24 18.09 3.13
C LEU A 80 -8.03 19.13 3.92
N ALA A 81 -8.89 18.69 4.84
CA ALA A 81 -9.69 19.57 5.66
C ALA A 81 -8.82 20.45 6.58
N LEU A 82 -7.76 19.87 7.16
CA LEU A 82 -6.84 20.65 8.00
C LEU A 82 -6.09 21.70 7.18
N ALA A 83 -5.62 21.34 6.00
CA ALA A 83 -4.95 22.31 5.12
C ALA A 83 -5.89 23.44 4.73
N PHE A 84 -7.12 23.13 4.34
CA PHE A 84 -8.15 24.12 4.01
C PHE A 84 -8.40 25.04 5.21
N SER A 85 -8.59 24.47 6.39
CA SER A 85 -8.96 25.21 7.60
C SER A 85 -7.83 26.11 8.13
N SER A 86 -6.59 25.85 7.68
CA SER A 86 -5.43 26.67 8.10
C SER A 86 -5.53 28.12 7.65
N GLY A 87 -6.19 28.36 6.50
CA GLY A 87 -6.27 29.69 5.88
C GLY A 87 -5.13 29.96 4.91
N ALA A 88 -4.09 29.12 4.87
CA ALA A 88 -2.94 29.31 3.98
C ALA A 88 -3.21 28.74 2.59
N PRO A 89 -2.41 29.12 1.58
CA PRO A 89 -2.39 28.38 0.33
C PRO A 89 -1.95 26.92 0.57
N TYR A 90 -2.54 25.99 -0.15
CA TYR A 90 -2.24 24.58 0.06
C TYR A 90 -2.25 23.78 -1.25
N GLY A 91 -1.59 22.62 -1.20
CA GLY A 91 -1.67 21.60 -2.20
C GLY A 91 -2.21 20.31 -1.59
N PHE A 92 -2.75 19.45 -2.42
CA PHE A 92 -3.30 18.17 -1.99
C PHE A 92 -2.78 17.04 -2.86
N ILE A 93 -2.26 16.00 -2.21
CA ILE A 93 -1.86 14.75 -2.84
C ILE A 93 -2.81 13.67 -2.33
N GLY A 94 -3.75 13.26 -3.17
CA GLY A 94 -4.75 12.25 -2.82
C GLY A 94 -4.20 10.86 -3.08
N THR A 95 -3.94 10.09 -2.03
CA THR A 95 -3.25 8.81 -2.16
C THR A 95 -4.16 7.59 -2.15
N PRO A 96 -5.24 7.51 -1.32
CA PRO A 96 -5.94 6.21 -1.16
C PRO A 96 -7.04 5.94 -2.17
N LYS A 97 -7.60 6.95 -2.81
CA LYS A 97 -8.80 6.79 -3.62
C LYS A 97 -8.46 6.74 -5.11
N SER A 98 -9.07 5.78 -5.81
CA SER A 98 -8.90 5.61 -7.25
C SER A 98 -10.25 5.23 -7.87
N ASP A 99 -10.56 5.84 -9.01
CA ASP A 99 -11.79 5.53 -9.75
C ASP A 99 -11.79 4.10 -10.31
N TYR A 100 -10.64 3.44 -10.36
CA TYR A 100 -10.60 2.02 -10.73
C TYR A 100 -11.38 1.15 -9.76
N THR A 101 -11.52 1.55 -8.50
CA THR A 101 -12.19 0.72 -7.49
C THR A 101 -13.67 0.51 -7.79
N TRP A 102 -14.35 1.49 -8.40
CA TRP A 102 -15.77 1.34 -8.73
C TRP A 102 -16.01 1.08 -10.22
N ARG A 103 -15.06 1.43 -11.08
CA ARG A 103 -15.21 1.22 -12.53
C ARG A 103 -14.86 -0.19 -12.98
N SER A 104 -14.02 -0.90 -12.23
CA SER A 104 -13.42 -2.17 -12.64
C SER A 104 -14.27 -3.40 -12.33
N GLY A 105 -15.57 -3.29 -12.26
CA GLY A 105 -16.39 -4.46 -11.99
C GLY A 105 -17.86 -4.16 -11.96
N PRO A 106 -18.68 -5.21 -11.80
CA PRO A 106 -20.12 -5.02 -11.74
C PRO A 106 -20.51 -4.29 -10.45
N VAL A 107 -21.65 -3.64 -10.50
CA VAL A 107 -22.25 -3.02 -9.31
C VAL A 107 -22.69 -4.15 -8.36
N ARG A 108 -22.08 -4.19 -7.18
CA ARG A 108 -22.40 -5.21 -6.17
C ARG A 108 -22.90 -4.64 -4.86
N SER A 109 -22.84 -3.31 -4.71
CA SER A 109 -23.20 -2.66 -3.44
C SER A 109 -23.83 -1.29 -3.70
N ILE A 110 -24.47 -0.78 -2.66
CA ILE A 110 -25.01 0.60 -2.67
C ILE A 110 -23.88 1.60 -2.88
N SER A 111 -22.72 1.33 -2.28
CA SER A 111 -21.53 2.16 -2.45
C SER A 111 -21.09 2.22 -3.92
N ASP A 112 -21.07 1.09 -4.62
CA ASP A 112 -20.73 1.06 -6.05
C ASP A 112 -21.68 1.92 -6.86
N ARG A 113 -22.99 1.83 -6.56
CA ARG A 113 -24.00 2.63 -7.25
C ARG A 113 -23.80 4.11 -7.00
N TYR A 114 -23.53 4.48 -5.74
CA TYR A 114 -23.26 5.86 -5.35
C TYR A 114 -22.08 6.44 -6.13
N HIS A 115 -20.97 5.72 -6.19
CA HIS A 115 -19.78 6.20 -6.91
C HIS A 115 -20.04 6.30 -8.43
N ARG A 116 -20.81 5.37 -8.99
CA ARG A 116 -21.16 5.43 -10.42
C ARG A 116 -22.00 6.65 -10.74
N VAL A 117 -22.99 6.97 -9.89
CA VAL A 117 -23.86 8.11 -10.12
C VAL A 117 -23.07 9.41 -10.06
N LYS A 118 -22.17 9.56 -9.09
CA LYS A 118 -21.39 10.80 -8.98
C LYS A 118 -20.15 10.83 -9.89
N GLY A 119 -19.72 9.69 -10.42
CA GLY A 119 -18.61 9.62 -11.37
C GLY A 119 -17.22 9.80 -10.77
N SER A 120 -17.06 9.56 -9.46
CA SER A 120 -15.78 9.75 -8.78
C SER A 120 -15.74 8.94 -7.50
N GLU A 121 -14.57 8.46 -7.11
CA GLU A 121 -14.32 7.88 -5.80
C GLU A 121 -14.29 8.96 -4.72
N TRP A 122 -13.90 10.18 -5.08
CA TRP A 122 -13.89 11.32 -4.17
C TRP A 122 -15.30 11.89 -4.02
N ASP A 123 -15.58 12.51 -2.89
CA ASP A 123 -16.93 12.94 -2.52
C ASP A 123 -17.14 14.44 -2.74
N PRO A 124 -18.39 14.91 -2.89
CA PRO A 124 -18.68 16.33 -3.16
C PRO A 124 -18.08 17.30 -2.14
N TRP A 125 -18.03 16.94 -0.87
CA TRP A 125 -17.40 17.80 0.14
C TRP A 125 -15.90 17.88 -0.05
N GLU A 126 -15.26 16.80 -0.54
CA GLU A 126 -13.85 16.81 -0.91
C GLU A 126 -13.63 17.67 -2.16
N TRP A 127 -14.52 17.55 -3.14
CA TRP A 127 -14.43 18.40 -4.35
C TRP A 127 -14.46 19.89 -3.99
N ALA A 128 -15.32 20.28 -3.05
CA ALA A 128 -15.42 21.69 -2.61
C ALA A 128 -14.08 22.18 -2.07
N LEU A 129 -13.39 21.35 -1.27
CA LEU A 129 -12.09 21.72 -0.73
C LEU A 129 -11.01 21.76 -1.82
N MET A 130 -11.10 20.87 -2.81
CA MET A 130 -10.15 20.84 -3.93
C MET A 130 -10.34 22.02 -4.90
N ARG A 131 -11.57 22.54 -5.02
CA ARG A 131 -11.87 23.67 -5.91
C ARG A 131 -11.58 25.04 -5.31
N CYS A 132 -11.28 25.09 -4.01
CA CYS A 132 -10.98 26.35 -3.34
C CYS A 132 -9.80 27.06 -4.02
N ASP A 133 -9.91 28.38 -4.20
CA ASP A 133 -8.85 29.17 -4.86
C ASP A 133 -7.50 29.06 -4.17
N ARG A 134 -7.48 28.77 -2.86
CA ARG A 134 -6.25 28.57 -2.12
C ARG A 134 -5.61 27.19 -2.39
N CYS A 135 -6.35 26.25 -3.00
CA CYS A 135 -5.84 24.94 -3.37
C CYS A 135 -5.08 25.06 -4.70
N ARG A 136 -3.76 25.15 -4.61
CA ARG A 136 -2.89 25.41 -5.76
C ARG A 136 -2.48 24.16 -6.53
N LEU A 137 -2.72 22.97 -5.96
CA LEU A 137 -2.32 21.70 -6.57
C LEU A 137 -3.27 20.62 -6.08
N VAL A 138 -3.80 19.83 -7.03
CA VAL A 138 -4.46 18.56 -6.72
C VAL A 138 -3.76 17.50 -7.57
N ALA A 139 -3.07 16.58 -6.91
CA ALA A 139 -2.40 15.46 -7.57
C ALA A 139 -2.99 14.15 -7.03
N VAL A 140 -3.32 13.24 -7.95
CA VAL A 140 -3.90 11.94 -7.59
C VAL A 140 -3.08 10.81 -8.22
N ARG A 141 -3.39 9.59 -7.83
CA ARG A 141 -2.53 8.44 -8.11
C ARG A 141 -2.59 7.95 -9.56
N ASP A 142 -3.67 8.22 -10.30
CA ASP A 142 -3.80 7.73 -11.66
C ASP A 142 -4.63 8.66 -12.54
N ARG A 143 -4.47 8.49 -13.86
CA ARG A 143 -5.09 9.35 -14.87
C ARG A 143 -6.61 9.24 -14.90
N LEU A 144 -7.14 8.04 -14.61
CA LEU A 144 -8.60 7.85 -14.60
C LEU A 144 -9.23 8.69 -13.49
N THR A 145 -8.64 8.66 -12.31
CA THR A 145 -9.10 9.45 -11.17
C THR A 145 -8.99 10.95 -11.44
N ALA A 146 -7.88 11.40 -12.05
CA ALA A 146 -7.73 12.80 -12.42
C ALA A 146 -8.81 13.22 -13.41
N ARG A 147 -9.11 12.36 -14.39
CA ARG A 147 -10.18 12.65 -15.37
C ARG A 147 -11.53 12.81 -14.69
N GLY A 148 -11.84 11.92 -13.72
CA GLY A 148 -13.09 12.00 -12.97
C GLY A 148 -13.21 13.31 -12.22
N LEU A 149 -12.13 13.75 -11.57
CA LEU A 149 -12.14 15.03 -10.83
C LEU A 149 -12.27 16.22 -11.77
N ARG A 150 -11.65 16.18 -12.93
CA ARG A 150 -11.78 17.29 -13.92
C ARG A 150 -13.22 17.47 -14.37
N GLN A 151 -14.00 16.39 -14.46
CA GLN A 151 -15.43 16.47 -14.80
C GLN A 151 -16.22 17.21 -13.73
N HIS A 152 -15.66 17.35 -12.51
CA HIS A 152 -16.27 18.10 -11.42
C HIS A 152 -15.59 19.47 -11.20
N GLY A 153 -14.88 19.96 -12.21
CA GLY A 153 -14.30 21.30 -12.18
C GLY A 153 -13.02 21.43 -11.36
N ILE A 154 -12.31 20.33 -11.13
CA ILE A 154 -11.07 20.35 -10.35
C ILE A 154 -9.88 20.16 -11.31
N ASP A 155 -8.88 21.03 -11.24
CA ASP A 155 -7.67 20.92 -12.06
C ASP A 155 -6.76 19.83 -11.48
N ALA A 156 -7.18 18.58 -11.58
CA ALA A 156 -6.47 17.44 -11.03
C ALA A 156 -5.43 16.90 -12.01
N LEU A 157 -4.28 16.56 -11.48
CA LEU A 157 -3.13 16.03 -12.23
C LEU A 157 -2.78 14.63 -11.72
N ALA A 158 -2.21 13.82 -12.61
CA ALA A 158 -1.72 12.48 -12.26
C ALA A 158 -0.26 12.37 -12.71
N PRO A 159 0.67 12.88 -11.89
CA PRO A 159 2.10 12.90 -12.27
C PRO A 159 2.75 11.53 -12.26
N GLY A 160 2.09 10.53 -11.69
CA GLY A 160 2.61 9.19 -11.50
C GLY A 160 2.50 8.76 -10.05
N ASN A 161 2.76 7.50 -9.81
CA ASN A 161 2.56 6.90 -8.49
C ASN A 161 3.92 6.72 -7.80
N PRO A 162 4.21 7.51 -6.74
CA PRO A 162 5.48 7.39 -6.02
C PRO A 162 5.75 6.00 -5.43
N MET A 163 4.70 5.19 -5.23
CA MET A 163 4.85 3.85 -4.67
C MET A 163 5.78 2.96 -5.49
N MET A 164 5.93 3.24 -6.79
CA MET A 164 6.74 2.41 -7.68
C MET A 164 8.21 2.82 -7.74
N ASP A 165 8.58 3.92 -7.10
CA ASP A 165 9.96 4.40 -7.13
C ASP A 165 10.86 3.50 -6.29
N GLY A 166 12.06 3.24 -6.80
CA GLY A 166 13.03 2.38 -6.13
C GLY A 166 12.80 0.89 -6.30
N LEU A 167 11.76 0.52 -7.07
CA LEU A 167 11.43 -0.89 -7.31
C LEU A 167 11.73 -1.25 -8.77
N LYS A 168 12.34 -2.39 -8.98
CA LYS A 168 12.61 -2.89 -10.32
C LYS A 168 12.74 -4.41 -10.31
N ARG A 169 12.41 -5.02 -11.43
CA ARG A 169 12.69 -6.44 -11.60
C ARG A 169 14.20 -6.62 -11.83
N VAL A 170 14.74 -7.64 -11.20
CA VAL A 170 16.14 -7.98 -11.34
C VAL A 170 16.26 -9.46 -11.68
N ALA A 171 17.43 -9.87 -12.18
CA ALA A 171 17.66 -11.26 -12.52
C ALA A 171 17.52 -12.15 -11.30
N VAL A 172 16.90 -13.31 -11.50
CA VAL A 172 16.73 -14.30 -10.43
C VAL A 172 18.10 -14.87 -10.06
N PRO A 173 18.46 -14.91 -8.76
CA PRO A 173 19.73 -15.51 -8.36
C PRO A 173 19.81 -16.98 -8.79
N THR A 174 21.01 -17.42 -9.14
CA THR A 174 21.25 -18.80 -9.56
C THR A 174 20.72 -19.81 -8.52
N ALA A 175 20.88 -19.47 -7.24
CA ALA A 175 20.43 -20.34 -6.15
C ALA A 175 18.91 -20.61 -6.15
N LEU A 176 18.14 -19.77 -6.81
CA LEU A 176 16.67 -19.89 -6.85
C LEU A 176 16.12 -20.22 -8.24
N CYS A 177 16.97 -20.32 -9.26
CA CYS A 177 16.49 -20.44 -10.64
C CYS A 177 15.79 -21.77 -10.93
N ARG A 178 16.05 -22.81 -10.13
CA ARG A 178 15.41 -24.12 -10.27
C ARG A 178 14.17 -24.29 -9.42
N CYS A 179 13.77 -23.24 -8.70
CA CYS A 179 12.57 -23.25 -7.85
C CYS A 179 11.48 -22.41 -8.48
N ARG A 180 10.22 -22.74 -8.21
CA ARG A 180 9.13 -21.77 -8.34
C ARG A 180 9.28 -20.77 -7.19
N ARG A 181 9.02 -19.51 -7.43
CA ARG A 181 9.28 -18.44 -6.45
C ARG A 181 8.00 -17.67 -6.16
N VAL A 182 7.61 -17.68 -4.90
CA VAL A 182 6.40 -17.01 -4.42
C VAL A 182 6.80 -16.01 -3.32
N LEU A 183 6.35 -14.77 -3.45
CA LEU A 183 6.55 -13.78 -2.39
C LEU A 183 5.35 -13.81 -1.44
N LEU A 184 5.62 -13.95 -0.14
CA LEU A 184 4.57 -13.98 0.88
C LEU A 184 4.60 -12.68 1.67
N LEU A 185 3.44 -12.00 1.71
CA LEU A 185 3.26 -10.70 2.35
C LEU A 185 2.13 -10.80 3.38
N CYS A 186 2.48 -10.97 4.65
CA CYS A 186 1.49 -11.18 5.70
C CYS A 186 0.98 -9.90 6.35
N GLY A 187 1.54 -8.74 5.98
CA GLY A 187 1.22 -7.48 6.63
C GLY A 187 2.20 -7.16 7.75
N SER A 188 1.97 -6.06 8.44
CA SER A 188 2.92 -5.56 9.45
C SER A 188 2.29 -5.25 10.81
N ARG A 189 0.98 -5.36 10.95
CA ARG A 189 0.30 -4.99 12.20
C ARG A 189 0.00 -6.22 13.05
N MET A 190 0.59 -6.25 14.23
CA MET A 190 0.40 -7.36 15.17
C MET A 190 -0.90 -7.21 15.96
N PRO A 191 -1.53 -8.28 16.37
CA PRO A 191 -1.18 -9.70 16.15
C PRO A 191 -1.65 -10.27 14.81
N GLU A 192 -2.40 -9.51 14.05
CA GLU A 192 -3.07 -9.95 12.83
C GLU A 192 -2.08 -10.48 11.78
N ALA A 193 -0.93 -9.80 11.62
CA ALA A 193 0.07 -10.20 10.64
C ALA A 193 0.62 -11.61 10.90
N LEU A 194 0.82 -11.96 12.16
CA LEU A 194 1.33 -13.29 12.49
C LEU A 194 0.27 -14.37 12.23
N GLU A 195 -0.99 -14.10 12.53
CA GLU A 195 -2.08 -15.03 12.22
C GLU A 195 -2.24 -15.18 10.70
N ASN A 196 -2.11 -14.09 9.96
CA ASN A 196 -2.13 -14.14 8.50
C ASN A 196 -0.97 -14.97 7.96
N PHE A 197 0.22 -14.83 8.54
CA PHE A 197 1.36 -15.66 8.16
C PHE A 197 1.04 -17.14 8.35
N ARG A 198 0.48 -17.49 9.52
CA ARG A 198 0.10 -18.88 9.82
C ARG A 198 -0.90 -19.43 8.78
N ARG A 199 -1.91 -18.64 8.44
CA ARG A 199 -2.95 -19.03 7.48
C ARG A 199 -2.39 -19.18 6.06
N LEU A 200 -1.58 -18.24 5.61
CA LEU A 200 -0.98 -18.29 4.28
C LEU A 200 -0.02 -19.47 4.15
N LEU A 201 0.81 -19.68 5.18
CA LEU A 201 1.75 -20.81 5.19
C LEU A 201 1.01 -22.14 5.15
N GLY A 202 -0.07 -22.25 5.93
CA GLY A 202 -0.91 -23.46 5.93
C GLY A 202 -1.55 -23.72 4.58
N SER A 203 -1.95 -22.66 3.87
CA SER A 203 -2.50 -22.80 2.51
C SER A 203 -1.47 -23.40 1.55
N LEU A 204 -0.21 -22.99 1.69
CA LEU A 204 0.86 -23.50 0.83
C LEU A 204 1.21 -24.96 1.11
N SER A 205 0.93 -25.42 2.32
CA SER A 205 1.27 -26.81 2.70
C SER A 205 0.46 -27.84 1.92
N SER A 206 -0.75 -27.48 1.48
CA SER A 206 -1.63 -28.36 0.71
C SER A 206 -1.36 -28.28 -0.80
N MET A 207 -0.53 -27.34 -1.24
CA MET A 207 -0.27 -27.16 -2.66
C MET A 207 0.73 -28.21 -3.17
N HIS A 208 0.34 -28.88 -4.23
CA HIS A 208 1.22 -29.87 -4.87
C HIS A 208 1.94 -29.19 -6.03
N THR A 209 3.27 -29.24 -6.00
CA THR A 209 4.08 -28.67 -7.08
C THR A 209 5.06 -29.70 -7.60
N PRO A 210 5.20 -29.85 -8.93
CA PRO A 210 6.17 -30.77 -9.51
C PRO A 210 7.61 -30.29 -9.35
N VAL A 211 7.80 -29.00 -9.07
CA VAL A 211 9.11 -28.35 -8.93
C VAL A 211 9.23 -27.81 -7.51
N PRO A 212 10.43 -27.80 -6.91
CA PRO A 212 10.59 -27.21 -5.58
C PRO A 212 10.08 -25.78 -5.51
N LEU A 213 9.51 -25.40 -4.37
CA LEU A 213 8.91 -24.08 -4.13
C LEU A 213 9.77 -23.30 -3.15
N ALA A 214 10.20 -22.12 -3.54
CA ALA A 214 10.85 -21.15 -2.66
C ALA A 214 9.82 -20.07 -2.29
N VAL A 215 9.53 -19.97 -1.02
CA VAL A 215 8.61 -18.95 -0.47
C VAL A 215 9.46 -17.87 0.16
N LEU A 216 9.39 -16.68 -0.41
CA LEU A 216 10.15 -15.51 0.03
C LEU A 216 9.28 -14.69 0.96
N VAL A 217 9.54 -14.76 2.26
CA VAL A 217 8.75 -14.05 3.27
C VAL A 217 9.41 -12.69 3.53
N ALA A 218 8.88 -11.66 2.89
CA ALA A 218 9.39 -10.30 3.04
C ALA A 218 8.55 -9.59 4.10
N VAL A 219 9.20 -9.22 5.21
CA VAL A 219 8.56 -8.53 6.31
C VAL A 219 9.30 -7.24 6.62
N GLY A 220 8.61 -6.31 7.29
CA GLY A 220 9.25 -5.12 7.86
C GLY A 220 9.78 -5.42 9.25
N SER A 221 9.56 -4.51 10.19
CA SER A 221 9.95 -4.71 11.58
C SER A 221 9.05 -5.71 12.32
N GLN A 222 7.84 -5.95 11.80
CA GLN A 222 6.87 -6.87 12.39
C GLN A 222 6.27 -7.76 11.30
N PRO A 223 5.94 -9.03 11.57
CA PRO A 223 6.21 -9.77 12.82
C PRO A 223 7.72 -9.99 13.05
N PRO A 224 8.16 -10.12 14.33
CA PRO A 224 9.57 -10.37 14.59
C PRO A 224 9.99 -11.76 14.11
N LEU A 225 11.26 -11.91 13.78
CA LEU A 225 11.80 -13.17 13.24
C LEU A 225 11.47 -14.35 14.14
N SER A 226 11.65 -14.20 15.45
CA SER A 226 11.41 -15.29 16.41
C SER A 226 9.95 -15.80 16.37
N ALA A 227 8.99 -14.88 16.17
CA ALA A 227 7.58 -15.26 16.10
C ALA A 227 7.29 -16.04 14.82
N LEU A 228 7.86 -15.60 13.69
CA LEU A 228 7.71 -16.32 12.41
C LEU A 228 8.33 -17.71 12.49
N GLU A 229 9.51 -17.81 13.09
CA GLU A 229 10.20 -19.09 13.24
C GLU A 229 9.41 -20.09 14.09
N ARG A 230 8.74 -19.58 15.13
CA ARG A 230 7.88 -20.42 15.98
C ARG A 230 6.72 -21.01 15.16
N VAL A 231 6.09 -20.19 14.30
CA VAL A 231 5.01 -20.68 13.44
C VAL A 231 5.53 -21.77 12.49
N LEU A 232 6.73 -21.58 11.92
CA LEU A 232 7.33 -22.57 11.02
C LEU A 232 7.59 -23.89 11.76
N LEU A 233 8.13 -23.82 12.96
CA LEU A 233 8.37 -25.00 13.77
C LEU A 233 7.05 -25.73 14.06
N ASP A 234 6.01 -24.99 14.47
CA ASP A 234 4.69 -25.53 14.77
C ASP A 234 4.07 -26.23 13.54
N GLN A 235 4.39 -25.78 12.34
CA GLN A 235 3.87 -26.36 11.10
C GLN A 235 4.80 -27.43 10.50
N GLY A 236 5.82 -27.86 11.27
CA GLY A 236 6.63 -29.00 10.89
C GLY A 236 7.80 -28.69 9.98
N TYR A 237 8.15 -27.41 9.85
CA TYR A 237 9.36 -27.04 9.10
C TYR A 237 10.60 -27.25 9.98
N ARG A 238 11.72 -27.52 9.34
CA ARG A 238 13.01 -27.68 10.00
C ARG A 238 13.96 -26.57 9.56
N ARG A 239 14.75 -26.06 10.46
CA ARG A 239 15.73 -25.03 10.14
C ARG A 239 16.81 -25.58 9.22
N SER A 240 17.27 -24.76 8.28
CA SER A 240 18.27 -25.13 7.29
C SER A 240 19.16 -23.93 6.99
N LEU A 241 20.23 -24.15 6.28
CA LEU A 241 21.04 -23.06 5.77
C LEU A 241 20.42 -22.53 4.47
N PRO A 242 20.45 -21.22 4.24
CA PRO A 242 20.03 -20.68 2.95
C PRO A 242 20.92 -21.25 1.83
N PRO A 243 20.38 -21.41 0.62
CA PRO A 243 21.17 -21.96 -0.49
C PRO A 243 22.30 -21.04 -0.95
N SER A 244 22.28 -19.79 -0.57
CA SER A 244 23.36 -18.82 -0.83
C SER A 244 23.29 -17.69 0.16
N GLU A 245 24.44 -17.23 0.63
CA GLU A 245 24.53 -16.06 1.50
C GLU A 245 24.14 -14.77 0.75
N SER A 246 24.30 -14.79 -0.58
CA SER A 246 23.97 -13.61 -1.40
C SER A 246 22.49 -13.27 -1.38
N LEU A 247 21.62 -14.21 -0.97
CA LEU A 247 20.18 -13.93 -0.82
C LEU A 247 19.89 -13.03 0.37
N GLU A 248 20.82 -12.97 1.33
CA GLU A 248 20.71 -12.17 2.57
C GLU A 248 19.47 -12.54 3.40
N ALA A 249 19.09 -13.81 3.37
CA ALA A 249 17.99 -14.29 4.20
C ALA A 249 18.43 -14.36 5.66
N ALA A 250 17.56 -13.88 6.56
CA ALA A 250 17.81 -13.96 8.00
C ALA A 250 17.62 -15.38 8.53
N ALA A 251 16.79 -16.18 7.85
CA ALA A 251 16.53 -17.57 8.23
C ALA A 251 16.06 -18.36 7.02
N CYS A 252 16.32 -19.67 7.06
CA CYS A 252 15.84 -20.61 6.06
C CYS A 252 15.24 -21.82 6.75
N TRP A 253 14.08 -22.26 6.28
CA TRP A 253 13.34 -23.39 6.85
C TRP A 253 12.85 -24.26 5.71
N VAL A 254 12.81 -25.57 5.90
CA VAL A 254 12.43 -26.50 4.83
C VAL A 254 11.43 -27.56 5.34
N SER A 255 10.55 -27.97 4.44
CA SER A 255 9.64 -29.09 4.66
C SER A 255 9.34 -29.70 3.29
N GLY A 256 9.76 -30.95 3.09
CA GLY A 256 9.63 -31.61 1.78
C GLY A 256 10.32 -30.80 0.70
N ARG A 257 9.57 -30.44 -0.33
CA ARG A 257 10.08 -29.65 -1.46
C ARG A 257 9.85 -28.14 -1.29
N ARG A 258 9.43 -27.70 -0.11
CA ARG A 258 9.21 -26.28 0.17
C ARG A 258 10.34 -25.71 1.01
N MET A 259 10.86 -24.57 0.57
CA MET A 259 11.89 -23.80 1.28
C MET A 259 11.32 -22.44 1.59
N ILE A 260 11.40 -22.03 2.85
CA ILE A 260 10.93 -20.72 3.32
C ILE A 260 12.16 -19.88 3.66
N LEU A 261 12.30 -18.76 2.98
CA LEU A 261 13.35 -17.77 3.27
C LEU A 261 12.70 -16.57 3.94
N ILE A 262 13.21 -16.15 5.09
CA ILE A 262 12.68 -14.98 5.81
C ILE A 262 13.66 -13.83 5.63
N GLY A 263 13.16 -12.68 5.12
CA GLY A 263 13.98 -11.52 4.84
C GLY A 263 13.38 -10.23 5.39
N PRO A 264 13.68 -9.87 6.67
CA PRO A 264 13.30 -8.56 7.16
C PRO A 264 13.99 -7.46 6.35
N GLY A 265 13.22 -6.49 5.86
CA GLY A 265 13.74 -5.40 5.05
C GLY A 265 14.09 -5.76 3.61
N CYS A 266 13.76 -6.97 3.16
CA CYS A 266 14.18 -7.46 1.85
C CYS A 266 13.17 -7.25 0.73
N PHE A 267 12.03 -6.60 0.99
CA PHE A 267 10.97 -6.49 0.00
C PHE A 267 11.47 -5.94 -1.34
N ALA A 268 12.17 -4.80 -1.33
CA ALA A 268 12.55 -4.12 -2.57
C ALA A 268 13.44 -5.00 -3.46
N ARG A 269 14.27 -5.85 -2.86
CA ARG A 269 15.17 -6.73 -3.60
C ARG A 269 14.49 -8.04 -3.99
N TRP A 270 13.74 -8.63 -3.07
CA TRP A 270 13.14 -9.97 -3.27
C TRP A 270 11.90 -9.94 -4.16
N ALA A 271 11.16 -8.84 -4.17
CA ALA A 271 9.92 -8.76 -4.93
C ALA A 271 10.14 -9.06 -6.42
N GLY A 272 11.23 -8.53 -6.98
CA GLY A 272 11.55 -8.73 -8.39
C GLY A 272 11.90 -10.17 -8.77
N TRP A 273 12.18 -11.03 -7.80
CA TRP A 273 12.50 -12.44 -8.06
C TRP A 273 11.25 -13.33 -8.16
N ALA A 274 10.12 -12.86 -7.64
CA ALA A 274 8.93 -13.69 -7.53
C ALA A 274 8.22 -13.89 -8.88
N GLU A 275 7.58 -15.03 -9.04
CA GLU A 275 6.68 -15.32 -10.17
C GLU A 275 5.24 -14.99 -9.81
N ALA A 276 4.89 -15.09 -8.52
CA ALA A 276 3.55 -14.79 -8.01
C ALA A 276 3.66 -14.37 -6.55
N GLY A 277 2.60 -13.77 -6.03
CA GLY A 277 2.51 -13.40 -4.63
C GLY A 277 1.36 -14.07 -3.91
N VAL A 278 1.51 -14.26 -2.59
CA VAL A 278 0.41 -14.58 -1.69
C VAL A 278 0.39 -13.50 -0.61
N ALA A 279 -0.76 -12.89 -0.40
CA ALA A 279 -0.73 -11.62 0.31
C ALA A 279 -1.97 -11.38 1.18
N THR A 280 -1.72 -10.78 2.33
CA THR A 280 -2.72 -10.15 3.19
C THR A 280 -2.28 -8.73 3.55
N ALA A 281 -1.57 -8.10 2.61
CA ALA A 281 -1.00 -6.75 2.79
C ALA A 281 -1.63 -5.77 1.81
N GLY A 282 -1.56 -4.50 2.12
CA GLY A 282 -2.06 -3.44 1.25
C GLY A 282 -0.99 -2.93 0.30
N THR A 283 -0.18 -1.98 0.76
CA THR A 283 0.81 -1.27 -0.06
C THR A 283 1.81 -2.21 -0.73
N ALA A 284 2.36 -3.16 0.00
CA ALA A 284 3.36 -4.07 -0.55
C ALA A 284 2.78 -4.94 -1.68
N THR A 285 1.50 -5.32 -1.56
CA THR A 285 0.82 -6.07 -2.62
C THR A 285 0.66 -5.22 -3.89
N GLU A 286 0.25 -3.95 -3.72
CA GLU A 286 0.14 -3.03 -4.86
C GLU A 286 1.50 -2.87 -5.55
N GLN A 287 2.56 -2.70 -4.77
CA GLN A 287 3.91 -2.56 -5.31
C GLN A 287 4.38 -3.81 -6.05
N LEU A 288 4.12 -4.99 -5.49
CA LEU A 288 4.46 -6.27 -6.15
C LEU A 288 3.76 -6.37 -7.51
N VAL A 289 2.46 -6.09 -7.53
CA VAL A 289 1.66 -6.16 -8.75
C VAL A 289 2.11 -5.10 -9.75
N GLY A 290 2.52 -3.93 -9.27
CA GLY A 290 3.09 -2.88 -10.11
C GLY A 290 4.39 -3.27 -10.79
N LEU A 291 5.13 -4.23 -10.23
CA LEU A 291 6.30 -4.82 -10.89
C LEU A 291 5.93 -5.83 -11.98
N GLY A 292 4.66 -6.14 -12.13
CA GLY A 292 4.20 -7.10 -13.11
C GLY A 292 4.07 -8.53 -12.57
N ILE A 293 3.91 -8.68 -11.25
CA ILE A 293 3.84 -9.97 -10.61
C ILE A 293 2.44 -10.14 -10.00
N PRO A 294 1.60 -11.06 -10.56
CA PRO A 294 0.25 -11.23 -10.04
C PRO A 294 0.25 -11.93 -8.69
N ALA A 295 -0.84 -11.80 -7.97
CA ALA A 295 -0.94 -12.36 -6.62
C ALA A 295 -2.33 -12.93 -6.34
N VAL A 296 -2.39 -13.78 -5.31
CA VAL A 296 -3.64 -14.22 -4.70
C VAL A 296 -3.66 -13.74 -3.24
N SER A 297 -4.85 -13.50 -2.72
CA SER A 297 -5.00 -13.03 -1.35
C SER A 297 -6.00 -13.87 -0.59
N LEU A 298 -5.85 -13.92 0.74
CA LEU A 298 -6.72 -14.69 1.62
C LEU A 298 -7.22 -13.79 2.74
N PRO A 299 -8.30 -13.03 2.52
CA PRO A 299 -8.84 -12.18 3.57
C PRO A 299 -9.17 -12.97 4.84
N GLY A 300 -8.95 -12.33 5.98
CA GLY A 300 -9.17 -12.95 7.27
C GLY A 300 -10.26 -12.26 8.08
N PRO A 301 -10.50 -12.76 9.28
CA PRO A 301 -11.51 -12.17 10.17
C PRO A 301 -11.05 -10.88 10.85
N GLY A 302 -9.77 -10.59 10.81
CA GLY A 302 -9.21 -9.40 11.44
C GLY A 302 -9.64 -8.10 10.76
N PRO A 303 -9.50 -6.97 11.44
CA PRO A 303 -10.06 -5.71 10.95
C PRO A 303 -9.34 -5.11 9.74
N GLN A 304 -8.11 -5.52 9.45
CA GLN A 304 -7.29 -4.81 8.47
C GLN A 304 -7.41 -5.37 7.05
N PHE A 305 -7.47 -6.70 6.90
CA PHE A 305 -7.54 -7.31 5.58
C PHE A 305 -8.77 -8.19 5.45
N GLN A 306 -9.92 -7.53 5.40
CA GLN A 306 -11.22 -8.19 5.25
C GLN A 306 -11.59 -8.39 3.79
N TRP A 307 -12.63 -9.17 3.53
CA TRP A 307 -13.10 -9.46 2.17
C TRP A 307 -13.38 -8.20 1.36
N GLY A 308 -14.05 -7.22 1.97
CA GLY A 308 -14.37 -5.96 1.28
C GLY A 308 -13.13 -5.22 0.81
N PHE A 309 -12.10 -5.17 1.66
CA PHE A 309 -10.81 -4.55 1.30
C PHE A 309 -10.15 -5.31 0.15
N ALA A 310 -10.12 -6.63 0.24
CA ALA A 310 -9.49 -7.46 -0.79
C ALA A 310 -10.18 -7.31 -2.15
N VAL A 311 -11.51 -7.20 -2.16
CA VAL A 311 -12.27 -6.97 -3.41
C VAL A 311 -11.93 -5.59 -3.99
N ARG A 312 -11.88 -4.56 -3.15
CA ARG A 312 -11.52 -3.21 -3.62
C ARG A 312 -10.09 -3.19 -4.16
N GLN A 313 -9.16 -3.87 -3.48
CA GLN A 313 -7.78 -3.99 -3.96
C GLN A 313 -7.72 -4.70 -5.31
N SER A 314 -8.47 -5.78 -5.47
CA SER A 314 -8.55 -6.50 -6.74
C SER A 314 -9.07 -5.61 -7.86
N ARG A 315 -10.13 -4.83 -7.61
CA ARG A 315 -10.68 -3.90 -8.58
C ARG A 315 -9.66 -2.81 -8.94
N LEU A 316 -9.01 -2.24 -7.94
CA LEU A 316 -7.97 -1.23 -8.15
C LEU A 316 -6.90 -1.76 -9.10
N LEU A 317 -6.51 -3.01 -8.94
CA LEU A 317 -5.40 -3.62 -9.68
C LEU A 317 -5.86 -4.44 -10.90
N GLY A 318 -7.12 -4.30 -11.30
CA GLY A 318 -7.63 -4.89 -12.55
C GLY A 318 -7.70 -6.39 -12.55
N GLY A 319 -7.82 -7.01 -11.36
CA GLY A 319 -7.86 -8.46 -11.21
C GLY A 319 -6.48 -9.11 -11.12
N ALA A 320 -5.41 -8.33 -11.13
CA ALA A 320 -4.05 -8.87 -10.98
C ALA A 320 -3.79 -9.42 -9.58
N VAL A 321 -4.63 -9.05 -8.60
CA VAL A 321 -4.70 -9.73 -7.30
C VAL A 321 -6.07 -10.38 -7.20
N ARG A 322 -6.10 -11.67 -6.91
CA ARG A 322 -7.36 -12.40 -6.82
C ARG A 322 -7.64 -12.81 -5.37
N PRO A 323 -8.70 -12.27 -4.75
CA PRO A 323 -9.08 -12.71 -3.41
C PRO A 323 -9.66 -14.13 -3.45
N CYS A 324 -9.27 -14.94 -2.48
CA CYS A 324 -9.73 -16.31 -2.31
C CYS A 324 -10.48 -16.43 -0.99
N ARG A 325 -11.51 -17.26 -0.96
CA ARG A 325 -12.33 -17.41 0.25
C ARG A 325 -11.76 -18.43 1.23
N THR A 326 -11.04 -19.43 0.71
CA THR A 326 -10.53 -20.53 1.53
C THR A 326 -9.06 -20.79 1.24
N PRO A 327 -8.32 -21.38 2.18
CA PRO A 327 -6.96 -21.83 1.92
C PRO A 327 -6.83 -22.75 0.72
N SER A 328 -7.80 -23.62 0.52
CA SER A 328 -7.84 -24.55 -0.61
C SER A 328 -7.93 -23.80 -1.94
N GLU A 329 -8.84 -22.81 -2.01
CA GLU A 329 -8.96 -21.97 -3.21
C GLU A 329 -7.67 -21.20 -3.48
N LEU A 330 -7.03 -20.68 -2.44
CA LEU A 330 -5.76 -19.96 -2.60
C LEU A 330 -4.69 -20.88 -3.21
N ALA A 331 -4.56 -22.09 -2.66
CA ALA A 331 -3.57 -23.06 -3.16
C ALA A 331 -3.82 -23.41 -4.63
N GLU A 332 -5.08 -23.61 -5.00
CA GLU A 332 -5.47 -23.93 -6.37
C GLU A 332 -5.16 -22.78 -7.33
N ARG A 333 -5.55 -21.55 -6.94
CA ARG A 333 -5.30 -20.37 -7.78
C ARG A 333 -3.81 -20.06 -7.91
N LEU A 334 -3.06 -20.23 -6.82
CA LEU A 334 -1.61 -20.02 -6.88
C LEU A 334 -0.94 -21.03 -7.79
N ALA A 335 -1.32 -22.31 -7.70
CA ALA A 335 -0.79 -23.33 -8.59
C ALA A 335 -1.07 -23.00 -10.05
N GLN A 336 -2.28 -22.52 -10.34
CA GLN A 336 -2.64 -22.09 -11.69
C GLN A 336 -1.75 -20.94 -12.18
N LEU A 337 -1.49 -19.94 -11.33
CA LEU A 337 -0.59 -18.84 -11.67
C LEU A 337 0.83 -19.33 -11.96
N LEU A 338 1.32 -20.26 -11.15
CA LEU A 338 2.69 -20.75 -11.33
C LEU A 338 2.83 -21.59 -12.60
N ASP A 339 1.77 -22.32 -12.97
CA ASP A 339 1.82 -23.21 -14.14
C ASP A 339 1.57 -22.48 -15.46
N ASP A 340 0.91 -21.30 -15.42
CA ASP A 340 0.46 -20.61 -16.64
C ASP A 340 1.25 -19.30 -16.83
N ALA A 341 2.35 -19.37 -17.57
CA ALA A 341 3.18 -18.19 -17.84
C ALA A 341 2.46 -17.12 -18.64
N ALA A 342 1.54 -17.50 -19.55
CA ALA A 342 0.76 -16.55 -20.33
C ALA A 342 -0.19 -15.77 -19.42
N LEU A 343 -0.82 -16.46 -18.47
CA LEU A 343 -1.69 -15.80 -17.48
C LEU A 343 -0.90 -14.81 -16.63
N ARG A 344 0.29 -15.24 -16.14
CA ARG A 344 1.15 -14.34 -15.35
C ARG A 344 1.53 -13.09 -16.15
N LYS A 345 1.88 -13.26 -17.43
CA LYS A 345 2.25 -12.13 -18.30
C LYS A 345 1.07 -11.17 -18.49
N LYS A 346 -0.12 -11.71 -18.75
CA LYS A 346 -1.34 -10.92 -18.95
C LYS A 346 -1.67 -10.11 -17.70
N LEU A 347 -1.76 -10.78 -16.56
CA LEU A 347 -2.11 -10.12 -15.29
C LEU A 347 -1.02 -9.14 -14.85
N GLY A 348 0.24 -9.49 -15.08
CA GLY A 348 1.37 -8.60 -14.79
C GLY A 348 1.33 -7.33 -15.60
N GLY A 349 0.95 -7.42 -16.88
CA GLY A 349 0.77 -6.25 -17.72
C GLY A 349 -0.32 -5.32 -17.21
N ILE A 350 -1.44 -5.90 -16.76
CA ILE A 350 -2.54 -5.13 -16.15
C ILE A 350 -2.04 -4.42 -14.90
N GLY A 351 -1.33 -5.13 -14.04
CA GLY A 351 -0.80 -4.56 -12.79
C GLY A 351 0.14 -3.38 -13.04
N ARG A 352 1.07 -3.53 -13.99
CA ARG A 352 1.98 -2.43 -14.36
C ARG A 352 1.21 -1.21 -14.86
N HIS A 353 0.19 -1.43 -15.67
CA HIS A 353 -0.63 -0.33 -16.18
C HIS A 353 -1.37 0.40 -15.05
N ARG A 354 -1.93 -0.35 -14.11
CA ARG A 354 -2.69 0.23 -12.99
C ARG A 354 -1.82 1.03 -12.03
N MET A 355 -0.61 0.56 -11.77
CA MET A 355 0.31 1.24 -10.84
C MET A 355 1.17 2.32 -11.51
N GLY A 356 1.43 2.18 -12.80
CA GLY A 356 2.23 3.14 -13.57
C GLY A 356 3.73 2.92 -13.41
N PRO A 357 4.51 3.64 -14.23
CA PRO A 357 5.97 3.51 -14.22
C PRO A 357 6.59 4.25 -13.03
N PRO A 358 7.86 3.96 -12.69
CA PRO A 358 8.59 4.74 -11.71
C PRO A 358 8.82 6.18 -12.14
N GLY A 359 9.27 7.04 -11.23
CA GLY A 359 9.53 8.46 -11.47
C GLY A 359 8.43 9.38 -10.97
N GLY A 360 7.40 8.83 -10.33
CA GLY A 360 6.29 9.63 -9.80
C GLY A 360 6.72 10.63 -8.75
N SER A 361 7.66 10.26 -7.89
CA SER A 361 8.14 11.15 -6.82
C SER A 361 8.78 12.42 -7.38
N ALA A 362 9.64 12.27 -8.39
CA ALA A 362 10.34 13.43 -8.97
C ALA A 362 9.35 14.36 -9.68
N ARG A 363 8.41 13.79 -10.44
CA ARG A 363 7.40 14.60 -11.13
C ARG A 363 6.50 15.32 -10.13
N LEU A 364 6.12 14.64 -9.06
CA LEU A 364 5.28 15.22 -8.01
C LEU A 364 6.02 16.35 -7.29
N ALA A 365 7.31 16.15 -6.97
CA ALA A 365 8.10 17.18 -6.32
C ALA A 365 8.18 18.45 -7.17
N ARG A 366 8.38 18.30 -8.49
CA ARG A 366 8.39 19.46 -9.39
C ARG A 366 7.06 20.20 -9.36
N LEU A 367 5.94 19.48 -9.40
CA LEU A 367 4.62 20.10 -9.33
C LEU A 367 4.40 20.87 -8.03
N VAL A 368 4.85 20.29 -6.91
CA VAL A 368 4.74 20.95 -5.61
C VAL A 368 5.54 22.26 -5.61
N LEU A 369 6.77 22.23 -6.12
CA LEU A 369 7.61 23.43 -6.20
C LEU A 369 6.97 24.49 -7.11
N ASP A 370 6.52 24.09 -8.30
CA ASP A 370 5.93 25.02 -9.26
C ASP A 370 4.63 25.64 -8.74
N ARG A 371 3.73 24.83 -8.22
CA ARG A 371 2.36 25.26 -7.87
C ARG A 371 2.28 25.89 -6.49
N LEU A 372 3.04 25.41 -5.52
CA LEU A 372 3.01 25.95 -4.16
C LEU A 372 4.02 27.07 -3.93
N HIS A 373 5.21 26.99 -4.51
CA HIS A 373 6.27 27.94 -4.24
C HIS A 373 6.53 28.95 -5.36
N GLY A 374 5.88 28.77 -6.52
CA GLY A 374 5.99 29.70 -7.62
C GLY A 374 7.40 29.75 -8.22
N TYR A 375 8.09 28.59 -8.24
CA TYR A 375 9.40 28.56 -8.89
C TYR A 375 9.20 28.74 -10.38
N UNK A 376 9.20 29.79 -10.80
CA UNK A 376 9.11 30.00 -11.96
C UNK A 376 10.16 29.51 -12.58
N ARG A 377 10.03 28.97 -13.47
CA ARG A 377 11.05 28.55 -14.39
C ARG A 377 11.82 29.78 -14.88
N HIS A 378 12.94 30.03 -14.33
CA HIS A 378 13.93 30.84 -15.06
C HIS A 378 14.28 30.02 -16.31
N PRO A 379 14.08 30.56 -17.51
CA PRO A 379 14.59 29.89 -18.70
C PRO A 379 16.10 29.75 -18.54
N VAL A 380 16.57 28.52 -18.69
CA VAL A 380 18.01 28.29 -18.77
C VAL A 380 18.42 28.87 -20.11
N UNK A 381 18.94 29.87 -19.87
CA UNK A 381 19.42 30.48 -20.93
C UNK A 381 20.42 29.83 -21.53
#